data_f67208cff38c8b7178c8b3de496675ad
#
_entry.id   f67208cff38c8b7178c8b3de496675ad
#
_cell.length_a   1.000
_cell.length_b   1.000
_cell.length_c   1.000
_cell.angle_alpha   90.00
_cell.angle_beta   90.00
_cell.angle_gamma   90.00
#
_symmetry.space_group_name_H-M   'P 1'
#
loop_
_entity.id
_entity.type
_entity.pdbx_description
1 polymer ?
#
loop_
_entity_poly.entity_id
_entity_poly.type
_entity_poly.pdbx_seq_one_letter_code
_entity_poly.pdbx_strand_id
1 'polypeptide(L)'
;MCIRDSISFLLSPLSIIYFIGFKVYEFFSKEVDIGVPVICVGNLVAGGSGKTPITIELRKYLSKKYSKIFVLTRGYKGKLKVPIIVSKNSNYLNVSDEAIIHAQNGLTCMAKNKKLGAELCKKNGANLILMDDGLQSKDIKKNFKILVVDDNYKFGNNFLLPAGPLRQTINSAKSNYDIMLIIRNGNGDSTLTTEKHKNVFYAEKKIKLKKLKYKDVFAFSGIGNNENFVNKLKELKINIKMIKNFPDHHN
;
A
#
# COMPACT_ATOMS: atom_id res chain seq x y z
N MET A 1 11.56 2.17 9.88
CA MET A 1 12.65 3.13 10.12
C MET A 1 12.22 3.98 11.31
N CYS A 2 12.61 3.55 12.50
CA CYS A 2 12.39 4.35 13.70
C CYS A 2 13.42 5.49 13.68
N ILE A 3 12.95 6.70 13.45
CA ILE A 3 13.75 7.91 13.69
C ILE A 3 13.96 7.92 15.19
N ARG A 4 15.21 8.07 15.66
CA ARG A 4 15.49 8.18 17.09
C ARG A 4 14.65 9.31 17.67
N ASP A 5 14.09 9.14 18.84
CA ASP A 5 13.12 10.07 19.46
C ASP A 5 13.59 11.53 19.47
N SER A 6 14.89 11.76 19.66
CA SER A 6 15.52 13.09 19.60
C SER A 6 15.36 13.79 18.23
N ILE A 7 15.51 13.03 17.14
CA ILE A 7 15.34 13.59 15.76
C ILE A 7 13.86 13.85 15.50
N SER A 8 12.98 12.98 15.98
CA SER A 8 11.53 13.19 15.86
C SER A 8 11.07 14.48 16.52
N PHE A 9 11.60 14.76 17.72
CA PHE A 9 11.29 15.98 18.44
C PHE A 9 11.79 17.23 17.69
N LEU A 10 13.01 17.20 17.16
CA LEU A 10 13.57 18.29 16.36
C LEU A 10 12.75 18.57 15.08
N LEU A 11 12.22 17.52 14.46
CA LEU A 11 11.42 17.63 13.24
C LEU A 11 9.92 17.92 13.50
N SER A 12 9.47 17.92 14.76
CA SER A 12 8.05 18.10 15.08
C SER A 12 7.44 19.43 14.60
N PRO A 13 8.16 20.57 14.58
CA PRO A 13 7.61 21.81 14.02
C PRO A 13 7.28 21.70 12.52
N LEU A 14 8.10 20.96 11.76
CA LEU A 14 7.84 20.71 10.34
C LEU A 14 6.61 19.83 10.11
N SER A 15 6.30 18.95 11.06
CA SER A 15 5.08 18.14 11.02
C SER A 15 3.81 18.97 11.19
N ILE A 16 3.89 20.08 11.91
CA ILE A 16 2.77 21.03 12.03
C ILE A 16 2.50 21.70 10.66
N ILE A 17 3.56 22.15 9.99
CA ILE A 17 3.45 22.71 8.63
C ILE A 17 2.85 21.68 7.67
N TYR A 18 3.33 20.43 7.72
CA TYR A 18 2.77 19.35 6.92
C TYR A 18 1.28 19.12 7.22
N PHE A 19 0.89 19.13 8.50
CA PHE A 19 -0.51 18.95 8.91
C PHE A 19 -1.40 20.07 8.38
N ILE A 20 -0.97 21.32 8.51
CA ILE A 20 -1.71 22.48 7.98
C ILE A 20 -1.86 22.37 6.47
N GLY A 21 -0.78 22.08 5.74
CA GLY A 21 -0.83 21.87 4.29
C GLY A 21 -1.78 20.74 3.88
N PHE A 22 -1.79 19.64 4.64
CA PHE A 22 -2.72 18.53 4.40
C PHE A 22 -4.18 18.97 4.65
N LYS A 23 -4.45 19.75 5.69
CA LYS A 23 -5.80 20.27 5.99
C LYS A 23 -6.29 21.26 4.94
N VAL A 24 -5.41 22.14 4.46
CA VAL A 24 -5.71 23.04 3.35
C VAL A 24 -6.04 22.23 2.08
N TYR A 25 -5.25 21.21 1.77
CA TYR A 25 -5.55 20.30 0.65
C TYR A 25 -6.91 19.61 0.83
N GLU A 26 -7.21 19.06 2.02
CA GLU A 26 -8.52 18.45 2.29
C GLU A 26 -9.69 19.43 2.09
N PHE A 27 -9.52 20.67 2.51
CA PHE A 27 -10.56 21.70 2.42
C PHE A 27 -10.89 22.10 0.97
N PHE A 28 -9.88 22.24 0.13
CA PHE A 28 -10.06 22.64 -1.27
C PHE A 28 -10.35 21.45 -2.22
N SER A 29 -10.15 20.22 -1.77
CA SER A 29 -10.38 19.04 -2.59
C SER A 29 -11.86 18.69 -2.65
N LYS A 30 -12.37 18.40 -3.86
CA LYS A 30 -13.73 17.91 -4.08
C LYS A 30 -13.69 16.52 -4.68
N GLU A 31 -14.32 15.57 -4.00
CA GLU A 31 -14.45 14.21 -4.50
C GLU A 31 -15.43 14.16 -5.68
N VAL A 32 -14.99 13.60 -6.80
CA VAL A 32 -15.79 13.40 -8.01
C VAL A 32 -16.29 11.97 -8.04
N ASP A 33 -17.59 11.78 -8.27
CA ASP A 33 -18.15 10.46 -8.51
C ASP A 33 -17.91 10.07 -9.98
N ILE A 34 -17.18 8.97 -10.18
CA ILE A 34 -16.82 8.47 -11.51
C ILE A 34 -17.98 7.66 -12.15
N GLY A 35 -19.00 7.28 -11.35
CA GLY A 35 -20.06 6.40 -11.79
C GLY A 35 -19.64 4.94 -11.98
N VAL A 36 -18.49 4.55 -11.41
CA VAL A 36 -18.02 3.17 -11.28
C VAL A 36 -17.64 2.97 -9.81
N PRO A 37 -18.04 1.87 -9.17
CA PRO A 37 -17.67 1.60 -7.79
C PRO A 37 -16.15 1.63 -7.57
N VAL A 38 -15.70 2.30 -6.52
CA VAL A 38 -14.28 2.40 -6.15
C VAL A 38 -14.08 1.84 -4.75
N ILE A 39 -13.27 0.80 -4.64
CA ILE A 39 -12.77 0.27 -3.36
C ILE A 39 -11.32 0.73 -3.20
N CYS A 40 -11.02 1.40 -2.10
CA CYS A 40 -9.68 1.90 -1.82
C CYS A 40 -8.99 1.05 -0.76
N VAL A 41 -7.82 0.54 -1.07
CA VAL A 41 -6.90 -0.10 -0.14
C VAL A 41 -5.76 0.87 0.15
N GLY A 42 -5.53 1.19 1.41
CA GLY A 42 -4.47 2.13 1.75
C GLY A 42 -4.00 1.99 3.19
N ASN A 43 -3.05 2.82 3.57
CA ASN A 43 -2.50 2.84 4.92
C ASN A 43 -2.27 4.28 5.39
N LEU A 44 -1.94 4.44 6.68
CA LEU A 44 -1.63 5.75 7.28
C LEU A 44 -0.15 6.06 7.30
N VAL A 45 0.72 5.06 7.16
CA VAL A 45 2.16 5.21 7.29
C VAL A 45 2.86 5.29 5.94
N ALA A 46 3.94 6.05 5.86
CA ALA A 46 4.86 5.98 4.73
C ALA A 46 5.66 4.68 4.80
N GLY A 47 5.66 3.89 3.72
CA GLY A 47 6.38 2.62 3.62
C GLY A 47 5.49 1.42 3.32
N GLY A 48 6.10 0.24 3.27
CA GLY A 48 5.46 -1.02 2.91
C GLY A 48 4.62 -1.59 4.05
N SER A 49 3.31 -1.54 3.93
CA SER A 49 2.35 -2.11 4.90
C SER A 49 1.55 -3.29 4.35
N GLY A 50 2.01 -3.89 3.22
CA GLY A 50 1.31 -5.03 2.63
C GLY A 50 0.07 -4.70 1.80
N LYS A 51 -0.14 -3.45 1.39
CA LYS A 51 -1.29 -3.02 0.56
C LYS A 51 -1.40 -3.80 -0.75
N THR A 52 -0.32 -3.86 -1.50
CA THR A 52 -0.27 -4.50 -2.83
C THR A 52 -0.69 -5.97 -2.81
N PRO A 53 -0.17 -6.83 -1.92
CA PRO A 53 -0.68 -8.19 -1.76
C PRO A 53 -2.18 -8.26 -1.43
N ILE A 54 -2.67 -7.40 -0.53
CA ILE A 54 -4.09 -7.35 -0.18
C ILE A 54 -4.94 -6.94 -1.38
N THR A 55 -4.53 -5.94 -2.14
CA THR A 55 -5.22 -5.50 -3.36
C THR A 55 -5.30 -6.64 -4.40
N ILE A 56 -4.24 -7.43 -4.56
CA ILE A 56 -4.20 -8.59 -5.45
C ILE A 56 -5.17 -9.68 -4.99
N GLU A 57 -5.16 -10.05 -3.70
CA GLU A 57 -6.06 -11.08 -3.17
C GLU A 57 -7.52 -10.61 -3.19
N LEU A 58 -7.78 -9.35 -2.86
CA LEU A 58 -9.11 -8.75 -2.96
C LEU A 58 -9.63 -8.79 -4.40
N ARG A 59 -8.78 -8.49 -5.37
CA ARG A 59 -9.13 -8.60 -6.79
C ARG A 59 -9.52 -10.02 -7.18
N LYS A 60 -8.74 -11.02 -6.79
CA LYS A 60 -9.05 -12.45 -7.05
C LYS A 60 -10.40 -12.84 -6.45
N TYR A 61 -10.68 -12.38 -5.23
CA TYR A 61 -11.95 -12.65 -4.58
C TYR A 61 -13.12 -11.99 -5.32
N LEU A 62 -13.00 -10.72 -5.66
CA LEU A 62 -14.04 -9.93 -6.30
C LEU A 62 -14.26 -10.30 -7.78
N SER A 63 -13.27 -10.94 -8.44
CA SER A 63 -13.44 -11.43 -9.82
C SER A 63 -14.54 -12.48 -10.00
N LYS A 64 -15.01 -13.08 -8.88
CA LYS A 64 -16.19 -13.94 -8.89
C LYS A 64 -17.50 -13.18 -9.14
N LYS A 65 -17.52 -11.87 -8.82
CA LYS A 65 -18.71 -11.01 -8.93
C LYS A 65 -18.59 -9.95 -10.02
N TYR A 66 -17.40 -9.44 -10.27
CA TYR A 66 -17.13 -8.38 -11.20
C TYR A 66 -16.26 -8.89 -12.35
N SER A 67 -16.73 -8.76 -13.58
CA SER A 67 -16.03 -9.28 -14.76
C SER A 67 -14.81 -8.44 -15.17
N LYS A 68 -14.82 -7.13 -14.89
CA LYS A 68 -13.82 -6.19 -15.39
C LYS A 68 -13.31 -5.25 -14.31
N ILE A 69 -12.38 -5.77 -13.48
CA ILE A 69 -11.79 -5.05 -12.36
C ILE A 69 -10.47 -4.41 -12.82
N PHE A 70 -10.37 -3.10 -12.66
CA PHE A 70 -9.12 -2.37 -12.84
C PHE A 70 -8.48 -2.07 -11.49
N VAL A 71 -7.17 -2.32 -11.37
CA VAL A 71 -6.38 -1.74 -10.29
C VAL A 71 -5.87 -0.37 -10.73
N LEU A 72 -6.11 0.66 -9.93
CA LEU A 72 -5.62 2.01 -10.15
C LEU A 72 -4.52 2.31 -9.13
N THR A 73 -3.26 2.38 -9.59
CA THR A 73 -2.10 2.72 -8.77
C THR A 73 -1.52 4.08 -9.16
N ARG A 74 -0.72 4.67 -8.27
CA ARG A 74 -0.04 5.94 -8.52
C ARG A 74 1.17 5.79 -9.43
N GLY A 75 1.81 4.62 -9.46
CA GLY A 75 3.07 4.42 -10.18
C GLY A 75 4.23 5.18 -9.51
N TYR A 76 4.48 4.88 -8.22
CA TYR A 76 5.57 5.47 -7.48
C TYR A 76 6.90 5.24 -8.19
N LYS A 77 7.75 6.26 -8.30
CA LYS A 77 9.01 6.30 -9.09
C LYS A 77 8.85 6.11 -10.61
N GLY A 78 7.68 5.82 -11.15
CA GLY A 78 7.46 5.80 -12.60
C GLY A 78 7.60 7.19 -13.22
N LYS A 79 8.24 7.27 -14.40
CA LYS A 79 8.53 8.54 -15.10
C LYS A 79 7.32 9.15 -15.79
N LEU A 80 6.38 8.31 -16.27
CA LEU A 80 5.19 8.80 -16.97
C LEU A 80 4.27 9.60 -16.04
N LYS A 81 3.79 10.72 -16.55
CA LYS A 81 2.86 11.61 -15.84
C LYS A 81 1.41 11.40 -16.28
N VAL A 82 1.20 10.90 -17.50
CA VAL A 82 -0.12 10.67 -18.08
C VAL A 82 -0.71 9.33 -17.62
N PRO A 83 -2.04 9.21 -17.51
CA PRO A 83 -2.67 7.93 -17.24
C PRO A 83 -2.42 6.93 -18.37
N ILE A 84 -2.11 5.68 -18.01
CA ILE A 84 -1.83 4.62 -18.96
C ILE A 84 -2.37 3.27 -18.46
N ILE A 85 -2.89 2.46 -19.39
CA ILE A 85 -3.14 1.04 -19.12
C ILE A 85 -1.82 0.29 -19.19
N VAL A 86 -1.48 -0.37 -18.09
CA VAL A 86 -0.19 -1.04 -17.91
C VAL A 86 -0.27 -2.47 -18.42
N SER A 87 0.66 -2.84 -19.29
CA SER A 87 0.88 -4.22 -19.74
C SER A 87 1.95 -4.91 -18.90
N LYS A 88 1.96 -6.25 -18.90
CA LYS A 88 3.00 -7.06 -18.25
C LYS A 88 4.41 -6.76 -18.78
N ASN A 89 4.49 -6.32 -20.01
CA ASN A 89 5.74 -6.01 -20.72
C ASN A 89 6.08 -4.51 -20.72
N SER A 90 5.33 -3.70 -20.00
CA SER A 90 5.63 -2.26 -19.86
C SER A 90 7.00 -2.06 -19.22
N ASN A 91 7.72 -1.03 -19.65
CA ASN A 91 9.00 -0.70 -19.03
C ASN A 91 8.77 -0.16 -17.61
N TYR A 92 9.36 -0.83 -16.60
CA TYR A 92 9.19 -0.48 -15.18
C TYR A 92 9.67 0.94 -14.84
N LEU A 93 10.68 1.45 -15.54
CA LEU A 93 11.14 2.83 -15.36
C LEU A 93 10.06 3.86 -15.70
N ASN A 94 9.16 3.50 -16.62
CA ASN A 94 8.08 4.38 -17.05
C ASN A 94 6.87 4.28 -16.12
N VAL A 95 6.46 3.05 -15.75
CA VAL A 95 5.18 2.80 -15.06
C VAL A 95 5.35 2.41 -13.60
N SER A 96 6.53 2.10 -13.11
CA SER A 96 6.90 1.52 -11.82
C SER A 96 6.77 -0.01 -11.73
N ASP A 97 7.56 -0.58 -10.83
CA ASP A 97 7.54 -2.01 -10.48
C ASP A 97 6.18 -2.44 -9.89
N GLU A 98 5.62 -1.64 -8.97
CA GLU A 98 4.31 -1.88 -8.38
C GLU A 98 3.19 -2.01 -9.43
N ALA A 99 3.20 -1.12 -10.43
CA ALA A 99 2.21 -1.16 -11.51
C ALA A 99 2.35 -2.43 -12.37
N ILE A 100 3.59 -2.92 -12.58
CA ILE A 100 3.83 -4.17 -13.30
C ILE A 100 3.37 -5.38 -12.48
N ILE A 101 3.62 -5.40 -11.16
CA ILE A 101 3.13 -6.47 -10.28
C ILE A 101 1.61 -6.58 -10.38
N HIS A 102 0.90 -5.45 -10.38
CA HIS A 102 -0.55 -5.46 -10.59
C HIS A 102 -0.94 -5.92 -12.00
N ALA A 103 -0.20 -5.50 -13.03
CA ALA A 103 -0.47 -5.89 -14.43
C ALA A 103 -0.25 -7.38 -14.69
N GLN A 104 0.68 -8.02 -13.96
CA GLN A 104 0.84 -9.48 -13.99
C GLN A 104 -0.37 -10.23 -13.44
N ASN A 105 -1.15 -9.58 -12.58
CA ASN A 105 -2.34 -10.14 -11.95
C ASN A 105 -3.65 -9.70 -12.63
N GLY A 106 -3.61 -8.82 -13.64
CA GLY A 106 -4.77 -8.44 -14.48
C GLY A 106 -4.81 -6.94 -14.85
N LEU A 107 -5.98 -6.42 -15.26
CA LEU A 107 -6.14 -5.06 -15.80
C LEU A 107 -5.65 -4.01 -14.78
N THR A 108 -4.76 -3.15 -15.19
CA THR A 108 -4.11 -2.17 -14.33
C THR A 108 -3.97 -0.84 -15.05
N CYS A 109 -4.31 0.23 -14.37
CA CYS A 109 -4.09 1.60 -14.79
C CYS A 109 -3.10 2.27 -13.82
N MET A 110 -2.08 2.91 -14.36
CA MET A 110 -1.19 3.77 -13.61
C MET A 110 -1.56 5.22 -13.90
N ALA A 111 -1.74 6.02 -12.85
CA ALA A 111 -2.03 7.44 -12.99
C ALA A 111 -1.58 8.24 -11.77
N LYS A 112 -0.84 9.33 -11.99
CA LYS A 112 -0.51 10.30 -10.93
C LYS A 112 -1.75 11.11 -10.54
N ASN A 113 -2.56 11.50 -11.52
CA ASN A 113 -3.88 12.09 -11.30
C ASN A 113 -4.92 10.95 -11.24
N LYS A 114 -5.48 10.70 -10.05
CA LYS A 114 -6.39 9.59 -9.80
C LYS A 114 -7.72 9.75 -10.56
N LYS A 115 -8.22 10.97 -10.72
CA LYS A 115 -9.45 11.25 -11.47
C LYS A 115 -9.28 10.83 -12.92
N LEU A 116 -8.26 11.32 -13.60
CA LEU A 116 -7.98 10.96 -14.99
C LEU A 116 -7.71 9.46 -15.16
N GLY A 117 -7.05 8.82 -14.19
CA GLY A 117 -6.85 7.37 -14.18
C GLY A 117 -8.14 6.59 -14.07
N ALA A 118 -9.05 7.01 -13.18
CA ALA A 118 -10.35 6.37 -13.00
C ALA A 118 -11.25 6.56 -14.24
N GLU A 119 -11.22 7.74 -14.86
CA GLU A 119 -11.90 8.01 -16.13
C GLU A 119 -11.39 7.09 -17.25
N LEU A 120 -10.07 6.89 -17.33
CA LEU A 120 -9.46 5.94 -18.28
C LEU A 120 -9.90 4.51 -18.01
N CYS A 121 -9.97 4.07 -16.74
CA CYS A 121 -10.50 2.76 -16.37
C CYS A 121 -11.96 2.61 -16.83
N LYS A 122 -12.81 3.61 -16.55
CA LYS A 122 -14.21 3.62 -16.97
C LYS A 122 -14.34 3.53 -18.49
N LYS A 123 -13.59 4.35 -19.25
CA LYS A 123 -13.56 4.31 -20.72
C LYS A 123 -13.18 2.94 -21.26
N ASN A 124 -12.34 2.20 -20.56
CA ASN A 124 -11.97 0.83 -20.88
C ASN A 124 -12.96 -0.22 -20.34
N GLY A 125 -14.12 0.20 -19.85
CA GLY A 125 -15.22 -0.67 -19.43
C GLY A 125 -15.05 -1.26 -18.04
N ALA A 126 -14.36 -0.59 -17.12
CA ALA A 126 -14.28 -1.02 -15.73
C ALA A 126 -15.68 -1.05 -15.10
N ASN A 127 -16.02 -2.14 -14.42
CA ASN A 127 -17.21 -2.24 -13.58
C ASN A 127 -16.88 -2.24 -12.07
N LEU A 128 -15.58 -2.25 -11.75
CA LEU A 128 -15.03 -2.00 -10.41
C LEU A 128 -13.62 -1.46 -10.56
N ILE A 129 -13.27 -0.46 -9.73
CA ILE A 129 -11.92 0.04 -9.59
C ILE A 129 -11.41 -0.29 -8.18
N LEU A 130 -10.26 -0.98 -8.09
CA LEU A 130 -9.50 -1.14 -6.87
C LEU A 130 -8.38 -0.13 -6.84
N MET A 131 -8.45 0.85 -5.94
CA MET A 131 -7.40 1.86 -5.81
C MET A 131 -6.36 1.39 -4.80
N ASP A 132 -5.13 1.18 -5.26
CA ASP A 132 -3.99 0.90 -4.38
C ASP A 132 -3.32 2.22 -3.96
N ASP A 133 -3.16 2.38 -2.64
CA ASP A 133 -2.60 3.57 -1.98
C ASP A 133 -3.32 4.89 -2.31
N GLY A 134 -4.59 4.97 -1.96
CA GLY A 134 -5.44 6.14 -2.27
C GLY A 134 -6.23 6.74 -1.11
N LEU A 135 -6.02 6.32 0.16
CA LEU A 135 -6.83 6.81 1.30
C LEU A 135 -6.73 8.32 1.48
N GLN A 136 -5.54 8.90 1.27
CA GLN A 136 -5.30 10.34 1.40
C GLN A 136 -5.75 11.15 0.19
N SER A 137 -5.98 10.52 -0.98
CA SER A 137 -6.46 11.25 -2.15
C SER A 137 -7.94 11.62 -1.97
N LYS A 138 -8.27 12.86 -2.31
CA LYS A 138 -9.64 13.39 -2.30
C LYS A 138 -10.16 13.69 -3.71
N ASP A 139 -9.51 13.16 -4.76
CA ASP A 139 -9.83 13.47 -6.15
C ASP A 139 -11.08 12.71 -6.63
N ILE A 140 -11.32 11.51 -6.09
CA ILE A 140 -12.45 10.66 -6.46
C ILE A 140 -13.15 10.08 -5.23
N LYS A 141 -14.46 9.94 -5.35
CA LYS A 141 -15.31 9.30 -4.34
C LYS A 141 -14.95 7.82 -4.23
N LYS A 142 -14.74 7.37 -3.02
CA LYS A 142 -14.48 5.98 -2.69
C LYS A 142 -15.71 5.40 -2.00
N ASN A 143 -16.29 4.35 -2.60
CA ASN A 143 -17.49 3.70 -2.08
C ASN A 143 -17.18 2.80 -0.88
N PHE A 144 -15.93 2.27 -0.81
CA PHE A 144 -15.48 1.46 0.30
C PHE A 144 -13.98 1.66 0.54
N LYS A 145 -13.58 1.80 1.80
CA LYS A 145 -12.21 2.15 2.20
C LYS A 145 -11.68 1.14 3.20
N ILE A 146 -10.56 0.50 2.86
CA ILE A 146 -9.86 -0.50 3.66
C ILE A 146 -8.56 0.12 4.17
N LEU A 147 -8.44 0.26 5.48
CA LEU A 147 -7.21 0.64 6.13
C LEU A 147 -6.39 -0.61 6.45
N VAL A 148 -5.22 -0.75 5.83
CA VAL A 148 -4.29 -1.85 6.09
C VAL A 148 -3.25 -1.40 7.11
N VAL A 149 -3.06 -2.20 8.15
CA VAL A 149 -2.09 -1.96 9.24
C VAL A 149 -1.22 -3.21 9.38
N ASP A 150 0.10 -3.04 9.34
CA ASP A 150 1.06 -4.10 9.69
C ASP A 150 1.21 -4.13 11.21
N ASP A 151 0.94 -5.28 11.86
CA ASP A 151 0.93 -5.41 13.31
C ASP A 151 2.32 -5.19 13.94
N ASN A 152 3.39 -5.49 13.22
CA ASN A 152 4.75 -5.27 13.72
C ASN A 152 5.14 -3.79 13.71
N TYR A 153 4.70 -3.06 12.68
CA TYR A 153 5.07 -1.66 12.49
C TYR A 153 4.03 -0.69 13.05
N LYS A 154 2.76 -1.09 13.03
CA LYS A 154 1.60 -0.32 13.49
C LYS A 154 1.58 1.09 12.88
N PHE A 155 1.62 2.08 13.74
CA PHE A 155 1.63 3.50 13.38
C PHE A 155 3.00 4.17 13.63
N GLY A 156 4.06 3.36 13.89
CA GLY A 156 5.39 3.84 14.22
C GLY A 156 5.40 4.62 15.52
N ASN A 157 6.08 5.76 15.55
CA ASN A 157 6.14 6.66 16.70
C ASN A 157 4.92 7.61 16.84
N ASN A 158 3.87 7.42 16.04
CA ASN A 158 2.64 8.23 16.00
C ASN A 158 2.82 9.71 15.58
N PHE A 159 4.00 10.12 15.17
CA PHE A 159 4.21 11.47 14.61
C PHE A 159 3.91 11.50 13.11
N LEU A 160 3.46 12.68 12.66
CA LEU A 160 3.28 12.97 11.24
C LEU A 160 4.63 13.16 10.53
N LEU A 161 4.64 13.01 9.22
CA LEU A 161 5.78 13.38 8.40
C LEU A 161 6.17 14.86 8.63
N PRO A 162 7.47 15.20 8.71
CA PRO A 162 8.64 14.31 8.62
C PRO A 162 9.12 13.76 9.97
N ALA A 163 8.54 14.13 11.11
CA ALA A 163 8.94 13.67 12.43
C ALA A 163 8.62 12.19 12.70
N GLY A 164 7.71 11.61 11.94
CA GLY A 164 7.33 10.20 12.01
C GLY A 164 6.76 9.71 10.69
N PRO A 165 6.25 8.48 10.66
CA PRO A 165 5.80 7.85 9.41
C PRO A 165 4.38 8.21 9.00
N LEU A 166 3.58 8.87 9.84
CA LEU A 166 2.17 9.10 9.57
C LEU A 166 1.96 10.14 8.47
N ARG A 167 1.12 9.80 7.49
CA ARG A 167 0.64 10.72 6.43
C ARG A 167 -0.54 11.55 6.87
N GLN A 168 -1.30 11.08 7.86
CA GLN A 168 -2.42 11.78 8.51
C GLN A 168 -2.58 11.27 9.94
N THR A 169 -3.24 12.03 10.80
CA THR A 169 -3.44 11.63 12.21
C THR A 169 -4.37 10.42 12.29
N ILE A 170 -4.15 9.56 13.28
CA ILE A 170 -5.00 8.38 13.52
C ILE A 170 -6.45 8.81 13.77
N ASN A 171 -6.66 9.90 14.49
CA ASN A 171 -8.00 10.41 14.77
C ASN A 171 -8.72 10.90 13.52
N SER A 172 -8.05 11.62 12.61
CA SER A 172 -8.66 12.03 11.35
C SER A 172 -8.92 10.85 10.42
N ALA A 173 -8.15 9.77 10.57
CA ALA A 173 -8.34 8.57 9.79
C ALA A 173 -9.54 7.74 10.23
N LYS A 174 -9.90 7.75 11.53
CA LYS A 174 -11.01 6.93 12.10
C LYS A 174 -12.34 7.12 11.39
N SER A 175 -12.64 8.33 10.94
CA SER A 175 -13.83 8.66 10.15
C SER A 175 -13.67 8.39 8.65
N ASN A 176 -12.50 7.95 8.22
CA ASN A 176 -12.12 7.88 6.81
C ASN A 176 -11.83 6.46 6.28
N TYR A 177 -12.26 5.43 7.01
CA TYR A 177 -12.24 4.04 6.52
C TYR A 177 -13.46 3.26 7.05
N ASP A 178 -13.86 2.25 6.29
CA ASP A 178 -15.01 1.41 6.62
C ASP A 178 -14.59 0.17 7.41
N ILE A 179 -13.41 -0.39 7.08
CA ILE A 179 -12.81 -1.50 7.81
C ILE A 179 -11.31 -1.26 8.03
N MET A 180 -10.79 -1.82 9.13
CA MET A 180 -9.36 -1.94 9.40
C MET A 180 -8.94 -3.39 9.24
N LEU A 181 -7.94 -3.65 8.40
CA LEU A 181 -7.34 -4.96 8.18
C LEU A 181 -5.94 -4.99 8.79
N ILE A 182 -5.76 -5.76 9.85
CA ILE A 182 -4.49 -5.93 10.55
C ILE A 182 -3.78 -7.16 9.99
N ILE A 183 -2.58 -6.95 9.42
CA ILE A 183 -1.75 -8.04 8.91
C ILE A 183 -0.85 -8.53 10.03
N ARG A 184 -1.09 -9.75 10.48
CA ARG A 184 -0.27 -10.45 11.48
C ARG A 184 0.92 -11.13 10.81
N ASN A 185 2.08 -11.03 11.44
CA ASN A 185 3.33 -11.67 11.00
C ASN A 185 3.75 -12.72 12.02
N GLY A 186 2.91 -13.73 12.28
CA GLY A 186 3.14 -14.83 13.23
C GLY A 186 1.97 -15.12 14.14
N ASN A 187 2.13 -16.07 15.04
CA ASN A 187 1.07 -16.60 15.92
C ASN A 187 0.87 -15.77 17.22
N GLY A 188 1.33 -14.54 17.28
CA GLY A 188 1.15 -13.69 18.46
C GLY A 188 -0.20 -12.98 18.49
N ASP A 189 -0.70 -12.68 19.69
CA ASP A 189 -1.83 -11.78 19.84
C ASP A 189 -1.48 -10.39 19.36
N SER A 190 -2.42 -9.76 18.66
CA SER A 190 -2.23 -8.37 18.23
C SER A 190 -2.09 -7.48 19.47
N THR A 191 -1.00 -6.71 19.51
CA THR A 191 -0.76 -5.73 20.57
C THR A 191 -1.40 -4.38 20.26
N LEU A 192 -2.15 -4.26 19.13
CA LEU A 192 -2.97 -3.10 18.88
C LEU A 192 -4.22 -3.16 19.75
N THR A 193 -4.41 -2.14 20.59
CA THR A 193 -5.68 -1.93 21.31
C THR A 193 -6.74 -1.53 20.28
N THR A 194 -7.58 -2.49 19.89
CA THR A 194 -8.62 -2.33 18.87
C THR A 194 -9.97 -1.88 19.46
N GLU A 195 -10.08 -1.78 20.77
CA GLU A 195 -11.31 -1.44 21.51
C GLU A 195 -12.03 -0.17 21.01
N LYS A 196 -11.28 0.75 20.41
CA LYS A 196 -11.81 2.02 19.87
C LYS A 196 -12.09 1.98 18.36
N HIS A 197 -11.89 0.85 17.69
CA HIS A 197 -12.03 0.72 16.24
C HIS A 197 -13.21 -0.19 15.89
N LYS A 198 -14.12 0.30 15.05
CA LYS A 198 -15.20 -0.51 14.48
C LYS A 198 -14.66 -1.33 13.30
N ASN A 199 -15.21 -2.54 13.10
CA ASN A 199 -14.95 -3.38 11.93
C ASN A 199 -13.45 -3.71 11.73
N VAL A 200 -12.83 -4.33 12.73
CA VAL A 200 -11.45 -4.80 12.66
C VAL A 200 -11.42 -6.26 12.21
N PHE A 201 -10.61 -6.53 11.20
CA PHE A 201 -10.36 -7.88 10.68
C PHE A 201 -8.87 -8.18 10.73
N TYR A 202 -8.54 -9.47 10.77
CA TYR A 202 -7.16 -9.94 10.81
C TYR A 202 -6.87 -10.77 9.58
N ALA A 203 -5.66 -10.60 9.02
CA ALA A 203 -5.13 -11.40 7.93
C ALA A 203 -3.73 -11.88 8.28
N GLU A 204 -3.38 -13.07 7.82
CA GLU A 204 -2.04 -13.63 7.94
C GLU A 204 -1.34 -13.63 6.59
N LYS A 205 -0.08 -13.22 6.59
CA LYS A 205 0.77 -13.29 5.42
C LYS A 205 1.37 -14.69 5.30
N LYS A 206 0.85 -15.51 4.39
CA LYS A 206 1.42 -16.83 4.08
C LYS A 206 2.36 -16.75 2.88
N ILE A 207 3.59 -17.15 3.06
CA ILE A 207 4.56 -17.27 1.96
C ILE A 207 4.44 -18.67 1.37
N LYS A 208 4.02 -18.75 0.10
CA LYS A 208 4.06 -20.00 -0.67
C LYS A 208 5.38 -20.07 -1.42
N LEU A 209 6.30 -20.87 -0.94
CA LEU A 209 7.49 -21.22 -1.70
C LEU A 209 7.16 -22.35 -2.67
N LYS A 210 7.57 -22.21 -3.93
CA LYS A 210 7.74 -23.37 -4.80
C LYS A 210 8.87 -24.22 -4.21
N LYS A 211 8.79 -25.56 -4.32
CA LYS A 211 9.89 -26.44 -3.91
C LYS A 211 11.20 -25.92 -4.51
N LEU A 212 12.12 -25.52 -3.65
CA LEU A 212 13.44 -25.12 -4.09
C LEU A 212 14.20 -26.39 -4.53
N LYS A 213 14.78 -26.33 -5.72
CA LYS A 213 15.58 -27.44 -6.27
C LYS A 213 16.90 -27.61 -5.53
N TYR A 214 17.39 -26.55 -4.89
CA TYR A 214 18.67 -26.49 -4.21
C TYR A 214 18.48 -26.20 -2.72
N LYS A 215 19.35 -26.79 -1.86
CA LYS A 215 19.35 -26.56 -0.41
C LYS A 215 19.97 -25.20 -0.06
N ASP A 216 20.95 -24.75 -0.84
CA ASP A 216 21.69 -23.51 -0.61
C ASP A 216 21.17 -22.42 -1.54
N VAL A 217 20.91 -21.22 -0.99
CA VAL A 217 20.41 -20.09 -1.76
C VAL A 217 21.17 -18.80 -1.45
N PHE A 218 21.25 -17.92 -2.46
CA PHE A 218 21.58 -16.52 -2.27
C PHE A 218 20.28 -15.73 -2.14
N ALA A 219 20.12 -15.00 -1.05
CA ALA A 219 18.94 -14.16 -0.81
C ALA A 219 19.27 -12.70 -1.14
N PHE A 220 18.43 -12.08 -1.96
CA PHE A 220 18.52 -10.65 -2.21
C PHE A 220 17.13 -10.02 -2.17
N SER A 221 17.04 -8.78 -1.71
CA SER A 221 15.78 -8.05 -1.65
C SER A 221 16.00 -6.54 -1.75
N GLY A 222 15.04 -5.85 -2.39
CA GLY A 222 14.96 -4.40 -2.49
C GLY A 222 13.60 -3.92 -2.00
N ILE A 223 13.23 -4.30 -0.77
CA ILE A 223 11.95 -3.97 -0.14
C ILE A 223 12.19 -3.17 1.15
N GLY A 224 11.19 -2.42 1.60
CA GLY A 224 11.31 -1.53 2.76
C GLY A 224 11.67 -2.23 4.07
N ASN A 225 11.44 -3.56 4.20
CA ASN A 225 11.83 -4.36 5.37
C ASN A 225 12.55 -5.64 4.95
N ASN A 226 13.85 -5.51 4.69
CA ASN A 226 14.72 -6.61 4.30
C ASN A 226 14.89 -7.67 5.41
N GLU A 227 14.93 -7.25 6.68
CA GLU A 227 15.09 -8.16 7.83
C GLU A 227 13.92 -9.15 7.92
N ASN A 228 12.71 -8.65 7.72
CA ASN A 228 11.50 -9.49 7.75
C ASN A 228 11.52 -10.56 6.65
N PHE A 229 12.05 -10.23 5.48
CA PHE A 229 12.24 -11.19 4.39
C PHE A 229 13.24 -12.29 4.78
N VAL A 230 14.40 -11.91 5.30
CA VAL A 230 15.45 -12.85 5.72
C VAL A 230 14.96 -13.76 6.85
N ASN A 231 14.29 -13.20 7.85
CA ASN A 231 13.72 -13.97 8.97
C ASN A 231 12.71 -15.00 8.49
N LYS A 232 11.86 -14.63 7.53
CA LYS A 232 10.92 -15.58 6.91
C LYS A 232 11.62 -16.72 6.17
N LEU A 233 12.71 -16.47 5.48
CA LEU A 233 13.49 -17.53 4.83
C LEU A 233 14.11 -18.49 5.86
N LYS A 234 14.59 -17.96 7.00
CA LYS A 234 15.11 -18.77 8.12
C LYS A 234 14.01 -19.61 8.77
N GLU A 235 12.82 -19.06 9.02
CA GLU A 235 11.66 -19.81 9.53
C GLU A 235 11.29 -20.99 8.61
N LEU A 236 11.47 -20.83 7.31
CA LEU A 236 11.24 -21.88 6.30
C LEU A 236 12.40 -22.88 6.19
N LYS A 237 13.41 -22.79 7.09
CA LYS A 237 14.58 -23.67 7.15
C LYS A 237 15.40 -23.69 5.85
N ILE A 238 15.47 -22.55 5.15
CA ILE A 238 16.27 -22.40 3.94
C ILE A 238 17.70 -22.08 4.35
N ASN A 239 18.68 -22.79 3.80
CA ASN A 239 20.09 -22.51 4.04
C ASN A 239 20.55 -21.32 3.17
N ILE A 240 20.76 -20.17 3.81
CA ILE A 240 21.14 -18.93 3.12
C ILE A 240 22.65 -18.78 3.17
N LYS A 241 23.31 -18.88 2.02
CA LYS A 241 24.78 -18.71 1.88
C LYS A 241 25.19 -17.25 1.84
N MET A 242 24.38 -16.38 1.24
CA MET A 242 24.67 -14.96 1.13
C MET A 242 23.36 -14.16 1.18
N ILE A 243 23.43 -12.99 1.80
CA ILE A 243 22.34 -12.02 1.85
C ILE A 243 22.84 -10.71 1.24
N LYS A 244 22.09 -10.17 0.27
CA LYS A 244 22.32 -8.84 -0.29
C LYS A 244 21.05 -8.00 -0.19
N ASN A 245 21.12 -6.95 0.60
CA ASN A 245 20.02 -6.01 0.76
C ASN A 245 20.24 -4.80 -0.14
N PHE A 246 19.22 -4.48 -0.90
CA PHE A 246 19.14 -3.27 -1.72
C PHE A 246 18.20 -2.26 -1.07
N PRO A 247 18.34 -0.96 -1.36
CA PRO A 247 17.34 0.04 -0.98
C PRO A 247 15.94 -0.31 -1.54
N ASP A 248 14.91 0.22 -0.90
CA ASP A 248 13.53 0.05 -1.36
C ASP A 248 13.36 0.60 -2.78
N HIS A 249 12.76 -0.18 -3.68
CA HIS A 249 12.66 0.11 -5.12
C HIS A 249 14.03 0.42 -5.78
N HIS A 250 15.05 -0.38 -5.48
CA HIS A 250 16.35 -0.30 -6.13
C HIS A 250 16.25 -0.63 -7.63
N ASN A 251 16.94 0.16 -8.47
CA ASN A 251 17.03 -0.05 -9.92
C ASN A 251 18.17 -1.01 -10.26
#